data_45b64111d603f85db556c8189c1a4e8a
#
_entry.id   45b64111d603f85db556c8189c1a4e8a
#
_cell.length_a   1.000
_cell.length_b   1.000
_cell.length_c   1.000
_cell.angle_alpha   90.00
_cell.angle_beta   90.00
_cell.angle_gamma   90.00
#
_symmetry.space_group_name_H-M   'P 1'
#
loop_
_entity.id
_entity.type
_entity.pdbx_description
1 polymer ?
#
loop_
_entity_poly.entity_id
_entity_poly.type
_entity_poly.pdbx_seq_one_letter_code
_entity_poly.pdbx_strand_id
1 'polypeptide(L)'
;MKIFLICILALSTAFGNLKAQTATLLNGAWEFNEGEKLHHLFFQDGFYFHTVQQGNQFIGTDGGHYEVKDKSIITKALFDSIDSTGVDNIKEIPFSVTSTQLSLSVPQGEANFQRVDNGQAELAGIWRITGRMQDGKITAIHQTGTRQTYKLLTGTKFQWVAIDPAKKQFSGTGGGSYTFKDGKYTENIEFFSRDNSRVGASLSFDGKLENGDWHHSGLSSKGAKIYEIWSRVGKAN
;
A
#
# COMPACT_ATOMS: atom_id res chain seq x y z
N MET A 1 -6.89 52.30 -8.26
CA MET A 1 -6.99 50.99 -8.96
C MET A 1 -5.82 50.09 -8.54
N LYS A 2 -5.69 49.72 -7.24
CA LYS A 2 -4.59 48.87 -6.72
C LYS A 2 -5.00 47.90 -5.60
N ILE A 3 -6.29 47.56 -5.48
CA ILE A 3 -6.77 46.69 -4.35
C ILE A 3 -7.26 45.31 -4.83
N PHE A 4 -7.34 45.07 -6.15
CA PHE A 4 -7.94 43.80 -6.67
C PHE A 4 -6.95 42.63 -6.89
N LEU A 5 -5.64 42.81 -6.72
CA LEU A 5 -4.63 41.80 -7.03
C LEU A 5 -4.24 40.91 -5.83
N ILE A 6 -4.59 41.29 -4.60
CA ILE A 6 -4.18 40.56 -3.38
C ILE A 6 -5.14 39.43 -3.01
N CYS A 7 -6.42 39.51 -3.42
CA CYS A 7 -7.40 38.47 -3.08
C CYS A 7 -7.25 37.17 -3.88
N ILE A 8 -6.68 37.21 -5.09
CA ILE A 8 -6.56 36.02 -5.95
C ILE A 8 -5.41 35.10 -5.46
N LEU A 9 -4.33 35.67 -4.91
CA LEU A 9 -3.20 34.87 -4.40
C LEU A 9 -3.54 34.14 -3.09
N ALA A 10 -4.39 34.75 -2.24
CA ALA A 10 -4.81 34.14 -0.98
C ALA A 10 -5.80 32.98 -1.19
N LEU A 11 -6.64 33.00 -2.24
CA LEU A 11 -7.56 31.92 -2.54
C LEU A 11 -6.83 30.68 -3.07
N SER A 12 -5.81 30.85 -3.93
CA SER A 12 -5.06 29.71 -4.49
C SER A 12 -4.24 28.95 -3.44
N THR A 13 -3.71 29.63 -2.42
CA THR A 13 -2.99 28.99 -1.32
C THR A 13 -3.91 28.26 -0.36
N ALA A 14 -5.15 28.73 -0.15
CA ALA A 14 -6.11 28.06 0.71
C ALA A 14 -6.61 26.72 0.09
N PHE A 15 -6.86 26.66 -1.22
CA PHE A 15 -7.24 25.42 -1.90
C PHE A 15 -6.10 24.41 -1.98
N GLY A 16 -4.86 24.84 -2.16
CA GLY A 16 -3.69 23.95 -2.13
C GLY A 16 -3.49 23.30 -0.77
N ASN A 17 -3.65 24.03 0.32
CA ASN A 17 -3.53 23.51 1.67
C ASN A 17 -4.65 22.52 2.02
N LEU A 18 -5.87 22.75 1.57
CA LEU A 18 -7.01 21.86 1.83
C LEU A 18 -6.85 20.50 1.11
N LYS A 19 -6.37 20.50 -0.15
CA LYS A 19 -6.08 19.26 -0.89
C LYS A 19 -4.96 18.45 -0.24
N ALA A 20 -3.87 19.09 0.15
CA ALA A 20 -2.76 18.44 0.85
C ALA A 20 -3.21 17.85 2.19
N GLN A 21 -4.03 18.56 2.95
CA GLN A 21 -4.58 18.09 4.22
C GLN A 21 -5.50 16.87 4.02
N THR A 22 -6.37 16.88 3.02
CA THR A 22 -7.27 15.76 2.73
C THR A 22 -6.49 14.52 2.26
N ALA A 23 -5.48 14.67 1.40
CA ALA A 23 -4.62 13.57 0.99
C ALA A 23 -3.84 12.98 2.18
N THR A 24 -3.39 13.82 3.12
CA THR A 24 -2.74 13.37 4.36
C THR A 24 -3.71 12.60 5.25
N LEU A 25 -4.99 12.99 5.30
CA LEU A 25 -6.01 12.27 6.05
C LEU A 25 -6.34 10.89 5.47
N LEU A 26 -6.09 10.63 4.20
CA LEU A 26 -6.28 9.29 3.60
C LEU A 26 -5.18 8.32 4.01
N ASN A 27 -3.93 8.79 4.20
CA ASN A 27 -2.82 7.90 4.53
C ASN A 27 -3.12 7.03 5.74
N GLY A 28 -2.69 5.77 5.66
CA GLY A 28 -2.84 4.75 6.68
C GLY A 28 -3.66 3.56 6.23
N ALA A 29 -4.03 2.76 7.20
CA ALA A 29 -4.83 1.56 7.03
C ALA A 29 -6.27 1.78 7.47
N TRP A 30 -7.16 1.19 6.71
CA TRP A 30 -8.60 1.24 6.89
C TRP A 30 -9.20 -0.14 6.73
N GLU A 31 -10.23 -0.47 7.50
CA GLU A 31 -10.93 -1.75 7.43
C GLU A 31 -12.45 -1.56 7.40
N PHE A 32 -13.11 -2.44 6.65
CA PHE A 32 -14.56 -2.48 6.52
C PHE A 32 -15.05 -3.92 6.45
N ASN A 33 -16.10 -4.25 7.20
CA ASN A 33 -16.76 -5.55 7.15
C ASN A 33 -18.00 -5.49 6.25
N GLU A 34 -18.01 -6.28 5.18
CA GLU A 34 -19.15 -6.55 4.33
C GLU A 34 -19.68 -7.97 4.63
N GLY A 35 -20.57 -8.10 5.61
CA GLY A 35 -20.99 -9.40 6.12
C GLY A 35 -19.80 -10.16 6.73
N GLU A 36 -19.47 -11.33 6.16
CA GLU A 36 -18.32 -12.14 6.59
C GLU A 36 -16.99 -11.75 5.92
N LYS A 37 -17.04 -10.84 4.95
CA LYS A 37 -15.84 -10.37 4.25
C LYS A 37 -15.23 -9.19 5.00
N LEU A 38 -13.91 -9.25 5.17
CA LEU A 38 -13.10 -8.14 5.67
C LEU A 38 -12.35 -7.50 4.51
N HIS A 39 -12.56 -6.21 4.33
CA HIS A 39 -11.86 -5.37 3.37
C HIS A 39 -10.74 -4.63 4.09
N HIS A 40 -9.51 -4.79 3.63
CA HIS A 40 -8.35 -3.99 4.01
C HIS A 40 -8.09 -2.97 2.90
N LEU A 41 -7.97 -1.70 3.24
CA LEU A 41 -7.67 -0.63 2.29
C LEU A 41 -6.53 0.22 2.84
N PHE A 42 -5.42 0.27 2.14
CA PHE A 42 -4.22 1.00 2.53
C PHE A 42 -3.96 2.13 1.54
N PHE A 43 -3.67 3.31 2.07
CA PHE A 43 -3.22 4.46 1.31
C PHE A 43 -1.86 4.92 1.85
N GLN A 44 -0.86 5.03 0.98
CA GLN A 44 0.46 5.52 1.35
C GLN A 44 1.21 6.07 0.12
N ASP A 45 1.74 7.29 0.25
CA ASP A 45 2.60 7.93 -0.75
C ASP A 45 2.06 7.92 -2.20
N GLY A 46 0.74 8.11 -2.38
CA GLY A 46 0.09 8.10 -3.70
C GLY A 46 -0.21 6.71 -4.24
N PHE A 47 -0.06 5.66 -3.43
CA PHE A 47 -0.47 4.30 -3.75
C PHE A 47 -1.64 3.86 -2.89
N TYR A 48 -2.51 3.03 -3.46
CA TYR A 48 -3.54 2.32 -2.73
C TYR A 48 -3.42 0.82 -2.97
N PHE A 49 -3.67 0.03 -1.93
CA PHE A 49 -3.85 -1.42 -2.02
C PHE A 49 -5.14 -1.79 -1.29
N HIS A 50 -5.98 -2.55 -1.96
CA HIS A 50 -7.22 -3.06 -1.43
C HIS A 50 -7.19 -4.59 -1.46
N THR A 51 -7.55 -5.24 -0.36
CA THR A 51 -7.59 -6.70 -0.24
C THR A 51 -8.87 -7.12 0.45
N VAL A 52 -9.47 -8.20 -0.04
CA VAL A 52 -10.66 -8.80 0.53
C VAL A 52 -10.34 -10.22 0.98
N GLN A 53 -10.73 -10.56 2.21
CA GLN A 53 -10.66 -11.90 2.77
C GLN A 53 -11.96 -12.31 3.43
N GLN A 54 -12.20 -13.62 3.58
CA GLN A 54 -13.28 -14.19 4.37
C GLN A 54 -12.71 -15.25 5.30
N GLY A 55 -12.73 -14.97 6.60
CA GLY A 55 -11.95 -15.73 7.57
C GLY A 55 -10.47 -15.75 7.16
N ASN A 56 -9.87 -16.93 7.04
CA ASN A 56 -8.49 -17.11 6.57
C ASN A 56 -8.37 -17.21 5.05
N GLN A 57 -9.48 -17.15 4.31
CA GLN A 57 -9.47 -17.30 2.87
C GLN A 57 -9.24 -15.96 2.18
N PHE A 58 -8.15 -15.86 1.40
CA PHE A 58 -7.93 -14.76 0.47
C PHE A 58 -8.96 -14.82 -0.66
N ILE A 59 -9.67 -13.71 -0.92
CA ILE A 59 -10.65 -13.59 -2.00
C ILE A 59 -10.05 -12.87 -3.19
N GLY A 60 -9.46 -11.69 -2.98
CA GLY A 60 -8.88 -10.91 -4.06
C GLY A 60 -8.18 -9.66 -3.57
N THR A 61 -7.40 -9.05 -4.47
CA THR A 61 -6.73 -7.77 -4.23
C THR A 61 -6.58 -6.99 -5.53
N ASP A 62 -6.69 -5.68 -5.42
CA ASP A 62 -6.35 -4.72 -6.47
C ASP A 62 -5.56 -3.56 -5.87
N GLY A 63 -4.89 -2.81 -6.70
CA GLY A 63 -4.12 -1.65 -6.23
C GLY A 63 -3.37 -0.96 -7.33
N GLY A 64 -2.85 0.22 -7.00
CA GLY A 64 -2.14 1.07 -7.94
C GLY A 64 -1.91 2.47 -7.40
N HIS A 65 -1.95 3.44 -8.29
CA HIS A 65 -1.81 4.86 -7.93
C HIS A 65 -3.15 5.47 -7.58
N TYR A 66 -3.11 6.48 -6.71
CA TYR A 66 -4.25 7.35 -6.47
C TYR A 66 -3.85 8.81 -6.38
N GLU A 67 -4.79 9.68 -6.69
CA GLU A 67 -4.72 11.11 -6.39
C GLU A 67 -6.07 11.59 -5.86
N VAL A 68 -6.05 12.68 -5.11
CA VAL A 68 -7.26 13.35 -4.64
C VAL A 68 -7.58 14.51 -5.56
N LYS A 69 -8.76 14.50 -6.16
CA LYS A 69 -9.28 15.58 -7.00
C LYS A 69 -10.66 15.96 -6.50
N ASP A 70 -10.79 17.20 -6.04
CA ASP A 70 -12.00 17.75 -5.47
C ASP A 70 -12.56 16.89 -4.30
N LYS A 71 -13.68 16.21 -4.48
CA LYS A 71 -14.29 15.29 -3.50
C LYS A 71 -14.21 13.84 -3.94
N SER A 72 -13.27 13.52 -4.83
CA SER A 72 -13.10 12.19 -5.40
C SER A 72 -11.66 11.71 -5.23
N ILE A 73 -11.51 10.41 -5.02
CA ILE A 73 -10.26 9.67 -5.19
C ILE A 73 -10.25 9.17 -6.63
N ILE A 74 -9.22 9.57 -7.38
CA ILE A 74 -8.96 9.04 -8.72
C ILE A 74 -7.94 7.93 -8.58
N THR A 75 -8.29 6.71 -8.97
CA THR A 75 -7.38 5.57 -8.92
C THR A 75 -7.00 5.10 -10.32
N LYS A 76 -5.76 4.63 -10.48
CA LYS A 76 -5.30 3.90 -11.65
C LYS A 76 -4.69 2.58 -11.20
N ALA A 77 -5.33 1.45 -11.54
CA ALA A 77 -4.89 0.14 -11.11
C ALA A 77 -3.59 -0.29 -11.81
N LEU A 78 -2.62 -0.77 -11.04
CA LEU A 78 -1.40 -1.45 -11.52
C LEU A 78 -1.57 -2.97 -11.52
N PHE A 79 -2.46 -3.48 -10.69
CA PHE A 79 -2.77 -4.90 -10.59
C PHE A 79 -4.21 -5.10 -10.14
N ASP A 80 -4.76 -6.22 -10.56
CA ASP A 80 -6.02 -6.77 -10.11
C ASP A 80 -5.88 -8.30 -10.17
N SER A 81 -6.12 -8.98 -9.05
CA SER A 81 -5.93 -10.43 -8.93
C SER A 81 -7.11 -11.24 -9.46
N ILE A 82 -8.26 -10.60 -9.66
CA ILE A 82 -9.50 -11.24 -10.10
C ILE A 82 -9.71 -10.98 -11.58
N ASP A 83 -9.55 -9.73 -12.02
CA ASP A 83 -9.80 -9.32 -13.39
C ASP A 83 -8.64 -8.48 -13.95
N SER A 84 -7.78 -9.14 -14.73
CA SER A 84 -6.64 -8.46 -15.36
C SER A 84 -7.03 -7.34 -16.33
N THR A 85 -8.28 -7.30 -16.82
CA THR A 85 -8.78 -6.19 -17.65
C THR A 85 -8.98 -4.91 -16.84
N GLY A 86 -9.05 -5.02 -15.51
CA GLY A 86 -9.09 -3.90 -14.57
C GLY A 86 -7.79 -3.10 -14.51
N VAL A 87 -6.65 -3.69 -14.92
CA VAL A 87 -5.35 -3.02 -14.94
C VAL A 87 -5.33 -1.88 -15.97
N ASP A 88 -4.77 -0.74 -15.58
CA ASP A 88 -4.78 0.57 -16.28
C ASP A 88 -6.13 1.31 -16.26
N ASN A 89 -7.20 0.71 -15.75
CA ASN A 89 -8.48 1.42 -15.63
C ASN A 89 -8.37 2.55 -14.60
N ILE A 90 -8.99 3.66 -14.96
CA ILE A 90 -9.15 4.83 -14.09
C ILE A 90 -10.55 4.77 -13.51
N LYS A 91 -10.66 4.89 -12.19
CA LYS A 91 -11.93 5.00 -11.47
C LYS A 91 -11.95 6.32 -10.71
N GLU A 92 -13.09 7.00 -10.74
CA GLU A 92 -13.37 8.15 -9.91
C GLU A 92 -14.34 7.72 -8.80
N ILE A 93 -13.93 7.86 -7.54
CA ILE A 93 -14.66 7.37 -6.38
C ILE A 93 -14.95 8.56 -5.47
N PRO A 94 -16.19 9.05 -5.39
CA PRO A 94 -16.58 10.08 -4.43
C PRO A 94 -16.34 9.56 -3.00
N PHE A 95 -15.84 10.44 -2.14
CA PHE A 95 -15.51 10.05 -0.76
C PHE A 95 -15.70 11.18 0.25
N SER A 96 -15.79 10.79 1.51
CA SER A 96 -15.58 11.66 2.65
C SER A 96 -14.65 11.00 3.65
N VAL A 97 -13.81 11.80 4.34
CA VAL A 97 -12.85 11.29 5.32
C VAL A 97 -12.82 12.17 6.56
N THR A 98 -12.77 11.52 7.71
CA THR A 98 -12.48 12.10 9.02
C THR A 98 -11.22 11.47 9.62
N SER A 99 -10.86 11.84 10.84
CA SER A 99 -9.75 11.19 11.54
C SER A 99 -9.98 9.70 11.84
N THR A 100 -11.25 9.23 11.83
CA THR A 100 -11.60 7.87 12.25
C THR A 100 -12.39 7.08 11.20
N GLN A 101 -12.98 7.73 10.22
CA GLN A 101 -13.87 7.10 9.24
C GLN A 101 -13.56 7.57 7.81
N LEU A 102 -13.64 6.65 6.87
CA LEU A 102 -13.59 6.88 5.42
C LEU A 102 -14.83 6.27 4.80
N SER A 103 -15.66 7.08 4.14
CA SER A 103 -16.82 6.62 3.36
C SER A 103 -16.51 6.73 1.87
N LEU A 104 -16.70 5.65 1.14
CA LEU A 104 -16.54 5.57 -0.31
C LEU A 104 -17.90 5.30 -0.96
N SER A 105 -18.29 6.13 -1.92
CA SER A 105 -19.51 5.88 -2.73
C SER A 105 -19.15 4.96 -3.90
N VAL A 106 -19.50 3.70 -3.77
CA VAL A 106 -19.26 2.65 -4.78
C VAL A 106 -20.57 2.20 -5.43
N PRO A 107 -20.57 1.53 -6.60
CA PRO A 107 -21.81 1.14 -7.29
C PRO A 107 -22.77 0.30 -6.43
N GLN A 108 -22.27 -0.43 -5.43
CA GLN A 108 -23.05 -1.26 -4.52
C GLN A 108 -23.64 -0.47 -3.34
N GLY A 109 -23.31 0.82 -3.18
CA GLY A 109 -23.73 1.70 -2.09
C GLY A 109 -22.57 2.38 -1.40
N GLU A 110 -22.73 2.72 -0.12
CA GLU A 110 -21.69 3.33 0.70
C GLU A 110 -20.87 2.26 1.43
N ALA A 111 -19.53 2.28 1.23
CA ALA A 111 -18.60 1.46 1.98
C ALA A 111 -17.94 2.32 3.08
N ASN A 112 -18.21 1.98 4.34
CA ASN A 112 -17.81 2.76 5.51
C ASN A 112 -16.64 2.08 6.23
N PHE A 113 -15.45 2.52 5.96
CA PHE A 113 -14.21 2.02 6.55
C PHE A 113 -13.91 2.71 7.87
N GLN A 114 -13.41 1.95 8.84
CA GLN A 114 -12.86 2.45 10.09
C GLN A 114 -11.33 2.54 9.99
N ARG A 115 -10.75 3.58 10.57
CA ARG A 115 -9.31 3.75 10.60
C ARG A 115 -8.65 2.74 11.52
N VAL A 116 -7.61 2.08 11.02
CA VAL A 116 -6.71 1.21 11.80
C VAL A 116 -5.49 1.99 12.26
N ASP A 117 -4.85 2.74 11.33
CA ASP A 117 -3.71 3.60 11.64
C ASP A 117 -3.66 4.83 10.71
N ASN A 118 -2.75 5.76 10.98
CA ASN A 118 -2.61 7.02 10.25
C ASN A 118 -1.44 7.05 9.26
N GLY A 119 -0.82 5.91 8.95
CA GLY A 119 0.27 5.82 8.01
C GLY A 119 1.61 6.38 8.50
N GLN A 120 1.78 6.57 9.82
CA GLN A 120 3.02 7.13 10.39
C GLN A 120 3.81 6.05 11.13
N ALA A 121 4.97 5.68 10.60
CA ALA A 121 5.96 4.81 11.23
C ALA A 121 7.30 4.97 10.49
N GLU A 122 8.38 4.49 11.06
CA GLU A 122 9.73 4.56 10.48
C GLU A 122 9.81 3.89 9.10
N LEU A 123 9.16 2.74 8.94
CA LEU A 123 9.08 2.02 7.67
C LEU A 123 7.86 2.39 6.81
N ALA A 124 6.94 3.24 7.29
CA ALA A 124 5.77 3.62 6.50
C ALA A 124 6.20 4.20 5.15
N GLY A 125 5.59 3.71 4.07
CA GLY A 125 5.95 4.08 2.72
C GLY A 125 5.65 2.96 1.71
N ILE A 126 5.93 3.26 0.44
CA ILE A 126 5.92 2.28 -0.63
C ILE A 126 7.35 1.90 -0.98
N TRP A 127 7.64 0.62 -0.98
CA TRP A 127 8.95 0.06 -1.22
C TRP A 127 8.93 -0.90 -2.41
N ARG A 128 10.01 -0.93 -3.17
CA ARG A 128 10.23 -1.90 -4.24
C ARG A 128 11.48 -2.71 -3.90
N ILE A 129 11.42 -4.03 -4.03
CA ILE A 129 12.61 -4.86 -3.88
C ILE A 129 13.57 -4.57 -5.04
N THR A 130 14.83 -4.26 -4.71
CA THR A 130 15.87 -3.88 -5.68
C THR A 130 17.09 -4.77 -5.62
N GLY A 131 17.29 -5.51 -4.53
CA GLY A 131 18.41 -6.43 -4.38
C GLY A 131 18.13 -7.58 -3.45
N ARG A 132 18.91 -8.64 -3.60
CA ARG A 132 18.93 -9.77 -2.67
C ARG A 132 20.31 -10.41 -2.61
N MET A 133 20.58 -11.13 -1.52
CA MET A 133 21.74 -12.03 -1.44
C MET A 133 21.47 -13.30 -2.25
N GLN A 134 22.35 -13.59 -3.16
CA GLN A 134 22.36 -14.82 -3.95
C GLN A 134 23.82 -15.31 -4.04
N ASP A 135 24.07 -16.57 -3.65
CA ASP A 135 25.42 -17.18 -3.67
C ASP A 135 26.51 -16.33 -2.97
N GLY A 136 26.13 -15.72 -1.82
CA GLY A 136 27.03 -14.88 -1.02
C GLY A 136 27.29 -13.48 -1.57
N LYS A 137 26.63 -13.08 -2.65
CA LYS A 137 26.74 -11.75 -3.28
C LYS A 137 25.40 -11.04 -3.34
N ILE A 138 25.42 -9.73 -3.15
CA ILE A 138 24.23 -8.91 -3.40
C ILE A 138 24.04 -8.79 -4.91
N THR A 139 22.89 -9.27 -5.38
CA THR A 139 22.50 -9.20 -6.80
C THR A 139 21.32 -8.24 -6.92
N ALA A 140 21.44 -7.27 -7.83
CA ALA A 140 20.33 -6.41 -8.20
C ALA A 140 19.23 -7.24 -8.88
N ILE A 141 17.96 -6.99 -8.49
CA ILE A 141 16.81 -7.68 -9.05
C ILE A 141 15.79 -6.67 -9.57
N HIS A 142 14.96 -7.11 -10.52
CA HIS A 142 13.94 -6.25 -11.15
C HIS A 142 14.50 -4.97 -11.79
N GLN A 143 15.78 -4.97 -12.20
CA GLN A 143 16.41 -3.87 -12.93
C GLN A 143 16.10 -3.93 -14.42
N THR A 144 15.89 -5.14 -14.95
CA THR A 144 15.51 -5.40 -16.33
C THR A 144 14.21 -6.19 -16.37
N GLY A 145 13.39 -5.93 -17.37
CA GLY A 145 12.05 -6.55 -17.49
C GLY A 145 10.97 -5.79 -16.70
N THR A 146 9.76 -6.33 -16.76
CA THR A 146 8.55 -5.65 -16.30
C THR A 146 8.02 -6.17 -14.97
N ARG A 147 8.55 -7.32 -14.49
CA ARG A 147 8.17 -7.90 -13.19
C ARG A 147 8.64 -7.02 -12.04
N GLN A 148 7.77 -6.78 -11.08
CA GLN A 148 8.02 -5.93 -9.92
C GLN A 148 7.44 -6.57 -8.65
N THR A 149 8.08 -6.30 -7.52
CA THR A 149 7.53 -6.64 -6.21
C THR A 149 7.54 -5.38 -5.37
N TYR A 150 6.35 -4.98 -4.93
CA TYR A 150 6.15 -3.85 -4.04
C TYR A 150 5.80 -4.32 -2.64
N LYS A 151 6.09 -3.49 -1.64
CA LYS A 151 5.59 -3.62 -0.27
C LYS A 151 5.13 -2.23 0.17
N LEU A 152 3.84 -2.12 0.46
CA LEU A 152 3.24 -0.95 1.08
C LEU A 152 3.17 -1.19 2.58
N LEU A 153 3.71 -0.25 3.36
CA LEU A 153 3.62 -0.23 4.82
C LEU A 153 2.91 1.05 5.25
N THR A 154 1.94 0.92 6.12
CA THR A 154 1.27 2.03 6.82
C THR A 154 1.89 2.22 8.21
N GLY A 155 1.15 2.67 9.20
CA GLY A 155 1.64 2.76 10.58
C GLY A 155 1.86 1.41 11.25
N THR A 156 0.97 0.45 10.98
CA THR A 156 0.95 -0.87 11.62
C THR A 156 0.64 -2.03 10.68
N LYS A 157 0.19 -1.75 9.45
CA LYS A 157 -0.19 -2.76 8.46
C LYS A 157 0.78 -2.75 7.29
N PHE A 158 0.91 -3.92 6.66
CA PHE A 158 1.70 -4.08 5.44
C PHE A 158 1.00 -4.99 4.44
N GLN A 159 1.35 -4.81 3.18
CA GLN A 159 1.03 -5.74 2.11
C GLN A 159 2.16 -5.74 1.09
N TRP A 160 2.64 -6.92 0.72
CA TRP A 160 3.49 -7.07 -0.46
C TRP A 160 2.68 -7.60 -1.63
N VAL A 161 3.08 -7.23 -2.85
CA VAL A 161 2.50 -7.72 -4.09
C VAL A 161 3.58 -7.97 -5.13
N ALA A 162 3.53 -9.13 -5.80
CA ALA A 162 4.38 -9.48 -6.92
C ALA A 162 3.55 -9.45 -8.21
N ILE A 163 3.93 -8.59 -9.15
CA ILE A 163 3.17 -8.28 -10.36
C ILE A 163 4.07 -8.14 -11.59
N ASP A 164 3.47 -8.20 -12.76
CA ASP A 164 4.04 -7.77 -14.04
C ASP A 164 3.03 -6.83 -14.72
N PRO A 165 3.13 -5.49 -14.48
CA PRO A 165 2.15 -4.54 -14.98
C PRO A 165 2.04 -4.54 -16.51
N ALA A 166 3.15 -4.70 -17.23
CA ALA A 166 3.14 -4.71 -18.70
C ALA A 166 2.40 -5.91 -19.28
N LYS A 167 2.36 -7.02 -18.54
CA LYS A 167 1.62 -8.23 -18.91
C LYS A 167 0.27 -8.32 -18.20
N LYS A 168 -0.09 -7.31 -17.41
CA LYS A 168 -1.29 -7.30 -16.56
C LYS A 168 -1.40 -8.56 -15.69
N GLN A 169 -0.25 -9.05 -15.19
CA GLN A 169 -0.16 -10.33 -14.49
C GLN A 169 0.04 -10.11 -12.99
N PHE A 170 -0.86 -10.67 -12.21
CA PHE A 170 -0.70 -10.83 -10.76
C PHE A 170 -0.02 -12.17 -10.47
N SER A 171 0.98 -12.17 -9.57
CA SER A 171 1.72 -13.37 -9.20
C SER A 171 1.50 -13.82 -7.76
N GLY A 172 1.10 -12.92 -6.88
CA GLY A 172 0.79 -13.24 -5.48
C GLY A 172 0.93 -12.05 -4.56
N THR A 173 0.33 -12.18 -3.38
CA THR A 173 0.34 -11.20 -2.31
C THR A 173 0.29 -11.87 -0.95
N GLY A 174 0.70 -11.16 0.07
CA GLY A 174 0.47 -11.44 1.48
C GLY A 174 0.61 -10.16 2.28
N GLY A 175 -0.01 -10.14 3.44
CA GLY A 175 -0.02 -8.96 4.27
C GLY A 175 -0.59 -9.25 5.65
N GLY A 176 -0.67 -8.19 6.44
CA GLY A 176 -1.16 -8.24 7.82
C GLY A 176 -0.62 -7.09 8.63
N SER A 177 -0.41 -7.31 9.91
CA SER A 177 0.20 -6.32 10.79
C SER A 177 1.71 -6.50 10.92
N TYR A 178 2.39 -5.42 11.27
CA TYR A 178 3.83 -5.47 11.53
C TYR A 178 4.23 -4.59 12.71
N THR A 179 5.42 -4.89 13.24
CA THR A 179 6.16 -4.00 14.14
C THR A 179 7.59 -3.85 13.66
N PHE A 180 8.16 -2.65 13.86
CA PHE A 180 9.59 -2.41 13.67
C PHE A 180 10.14 -1.69 14.89
N LYS A 181 10.99 -2.38 15.66
CA LYS A 181 11.55 -1.87 16.89
C LYS A 181 12.92 -2.48 17.13
N ASP A 182 13.88 -1.67 17.55
CA ASP A 182 15.24 -2.10 17.94
C ASP A 182 15.90 -2.96 16.85
N GLY A 183 15.72 -2.60 15.57
CA GLY A 183 16.27 -3.33 14.43
C GLY A 183 15.58 -4.68 14.15
N LYS A 184 14.45 -4.96 14.78
CA LYS A 184 13.63 -6.14 14.50
C LYS A 184 12.34 -5.74 13.78
N TYR A 185 12.12 -6.36 12.62
CA TYR A 185 10.90 -6.28 11.83
C TYR A 185 10.13 -7.58 11.97
N THR A 186 8.93 -7.51 12.51
CA THR A 186 8.07 -8.69 12.72
C THR A 186 6.79 -8.53 11.94
N GLU A 187 6.48 -9.50 11.08
CA GLU A 187 5.22 -9.62 10.32
C GLU A 187 4.29 -10.62 10.99
N ASN A 188 3.03 -10.26 11.18
CA ASN A 188 1.95 -11.19 11.53
C ASN A 188 1.04 -11.31 10.31
N ILE A 189 0.97 -12.50 9.72
CA ILE A 189 0.29 -12.73 8.45
C ILE A 189 -1.21 -12.86 8.70
N GLU A 190 -1.99 -11.96 8.11
CA GLU A 190 -3.46 -11.95 8.20
C GLU A 190 -4.12 -12.46 6.92
N PHE A 191 -3.44 -12.37 5.78
CA PHE A 191 -3.87 -12.95 4.51
C PHE A 191 -2.68 -13.37 3.64
N PHE A 192 -2.88 -14.41 2.81
CA PHE A 192 -1.85 -14.91 1.89
C PHE A 192 -2.50 -15.60 0.69
N SER A 193 -2.27 -15.10 -0.53
CA SER A 193 -2.99 -15.49 -1.74
C SER A 193 -2.72 -16.92 -2.24
N ARG A 194 -1.60 -17.52 -1.82
CA ARG A 194 -1.15 -18.82 -2.34
C ARG A 194 -1.33 -19.98 -1.37
N ASP A 195 -1.49 -19.67 -0.08
CA ASP A 195 -1.49 -20.70 0.96
C ASP A 195 -2.10 -20.14 2.24
N ASN A 196 -3.37 -20.42 2.46
CA ASN A 196 -4.12 -19.94 3.62
C ASN A 196 -3.57 -20.48 4.95
N SER A 197 -2.77 -21.55 4.94
CA SER A 197 -2.12 -22.09 6.15
C SER A 197 -1.05 -21.14 6.72
N ARG A 198 -0.66 -20.11 5.97
CA ARG A 198 0.25 -19.06 6.42
C ARG A 198 -0.43 -18.04 7.33
N VAL A 199 -1.73 -17.93 7.28
CA VAL A 199 -2.48 -16.99 8.14
C VAL A 199 -2.30 -17.39 9.61
N GLY A 200 -1.99 -16.39 10.45
CA GLY A 200 -1.63 -16.59 11.85
C GLY A 200 -0.14 -16.82 12.12
N ALA A 201 0.68 -17.01 11.07
CA ALA A 201 2.12 -17.11 11.24
C ALA A 201 2.73 -15.76 11.61
N SER A 202 3.74 -15.77 12.48
CA SER A 202 4.57 -14.63 12.83
C SER A 202 5.99 -14.87 12.35
N LEU A 203 6.55 -13.92 11.60
CA LEU A 203 7.90 -13.99 11.02
C LEU A 203 8.71 -12.79 11.51
N SER A 204 9.88 -13.05 12.08
CA SER A 204 10.76 -11.99 12.58
C SER A 204 12.05 -11.93 11.77
N PHE A 205 12.47 -10.73 11.45
CA PHE A 205 13.62 -10.41 10.62
C PHE A 205 14.49 -9.34 11.27
N ASP A 206 15.77 -9.35 10.95
CA ASP A 206 16.63 -8.20 11.17
C ASP A 206 16.34 -7.14 10.09
N GLY A 207 16.23 -5.89 10.51
CA GLY A 207 15.97 -4.77 9.62
C GLY A 207 16.80 -3.55 9.99
N LYS A 208 17.31 -2.84 8.99
CA LYS A 208 17.94 -1.54 9.17
C LYS A 208 17.66 -0.63 7.99
N LEU A 209 17.56 0.66 8.26
CA LEU A 209 17.58 1.70 7.22
C LEU A 209 19.02 2.18 7.04
N GLU A 210 19.51 2.13 5.82
CA GLU A 210 20.87 2.56 5.47
C GLU A 210 20.86 3.22 4.08
N ASN A 211 21.35 4.45 3.98
CA ASN A 211 21.39 5.24 2.74
C ASN A 211 20.02 5.40 2.03
N GLY A 212 18.92 5.37 2.78
CA GLY A 212 17.55 5.47 2.25
C GLY A 212 16.94 4.13 1.83
N ASP A 213 17.71 3.04 1.83
CA ASP A 213 17.24 1.68 1.57
C ASP A 213 16.94 0.95 2.88
N TRP A 214 15.97 0.05 2.82
CA TRP A 214 15.65 -0.88 3.89
C TRP A 214 16.25 -2.24 3.62
N HIS A 215 17.20 -2.62 4.47
CA HIS A 215 17.84 -3.93 4.47
C HIS A 215 17.07 -4.86 5.40
N HIS A 216 16.68 -6.02 4.89
CA HIS A 216 15.79 -6.96 5.52
C HIS A 216 16.38 -8.37 5.44
N SER A 217 16.62 -9.03 6.57
CA SER A 217 17.27 -10.34 6.59
C SER A 217 16.70 -11.26 7.66
N GLY A 218 16.73 -12.55 7.42
CA GLY A 218 16.21 -13.56 8.34
C GLY A 218 15.90 -14.88 7.66
N LEU A 219 14.90 -15.58 8.16
CA LEU A 219 14.39 -16.80 7.55
C LEU A 219 13.06 -16.51 6.82
N SER A 220 12.97 -16.95 5.58
CA SER A 220 11.70 -16.92 4.85
C SER A 220 10.68 -17.85 5.51
N SER A 221 9.41 -17.73 5.13
CA SER A 221 8.35 -18.65 5.58
C SER A 221 8.59 -20.13 5.23
N LYS A 222 9.61 -20.43 4.41
CA LYS A 222 10.05 -21.80 4.08
C LYS A 222 11.36 -22.19 4.80
N GLY A 223 11.84 -21.36 5.74
CA GLY A 223 13.09 -21.60 6.49
C GLY A 223 14.38 -21.27 5.72
N ALA A 224 14.31 -20.80 4.49
CA ALA A 224 15.51 -20.40 3.75
C ALA A 224 16.02 -19.03 4.26
N LYS A 225 17.34 -18.88 4.38
CA LYS A 225 17.94 -17.58 4.68
C LYS A 225 17.68 -16.60 3.55
N ILE A 226 17.25 -15.41 3.92
CA ILE A 226 17.04 -14.29 2.99
C ILE A 226 17.84 -13.07 3.45
N TYR A 227 18.24 -12.28 2.49
CA TYR A 227 18.70 -10.91 2.66
C TYR A 227 18.20 -10.12 1.45
N GLU A 228 17.39 -9.12 1.71
CA GLU A 228 16.73 -8.33 0.69
C GLU A 228 17.01 -6.84 0.90
N ILE A 229 17.09 -6.10 -0.20
CA ILE A 229 17.19 -4.66 -0.21
C ILE A 229 15.93 -4.10 -0.85
N TRP A 230 15.31 -3.19 -0.14
CA TRP A 230 14.08 -2.52 -0.54
C TRP A 230 14.36 -1.02 -0.64
N SER A 231 14.14 -0.45 -1.81
CA SER A 231 14.30 0.98 -2.06
C SER A 231 12.93 1.67 -2.05
N ARG A 232 12.87 2.87 -1.49
CA ARG A 232 11.63 3.66 -1.52
C ARG A 232 11.25 4.00 -2.96
N VAL A 233 9.97 3.85 -3.26
CA VAL A 233 9.41 4.37 -4.50
C VAL A 233 9.13 5.85 -4.26
N GLY A 234 9.67 6.72 -5.13
CA GLY A 234 9.37 8.16 -5.07
C GLY A 234 7.87 8.40 -5.18
N LYS A 235 7.38 9.51 -4.58
CA LYS A 235 6.00 9.93 -4.80
C LYS A 235 5.74 10.00 -6.30
N ALA A 236 4.65 9.41 -6.76
CA ALA A 236 4.18 9.61 -8.12
C ALA A 236 3.98 11.13 -8.32
N ASN A 237 4.76 11.72 -9.24
CA ASN A 237 4.62 13.14 -9.64
C ASN A 237 3.36 13.32 -10.47
#